data_d93f073f9160f6109707f47ceae40eee
#
_entry.id   d93f073f9160f6109707f47ceae40eee
#
_cell.length_a   1.000
_cell.length_b   1.000
_cell.length_c   1.000
_cell.angle_alpha   90.00
_cell.angle_beta   90.00
_cell.angle_gamma   90.00
#
_symmetry.space_group_name_H-M   'P 1'
#
loop_
_entity.id
_entity.type
_entity.pdbx_description
1 polymer ?
#
loop_
_entity_poly.entity_id
_entity_poly.type
_entity_poly.pdbx_seq_one_letter_code
_entity_poly.pdbx_strand_id
1 'polypeptide(L)'
;MSGPGADQRPALPGYPGEPYALDADEEVVPAPAHPWEAPLLAVCVGVTLLMAAGLVHAVWSATGSWVWAAAVPAAVAAVYWKVRGLLYARRRAESVKISPTQFPEVYRTVVSLAAGMGLSRTPEVYVRVGGRHRETDAAGHGLRRYLVLSDELFGPDGRVRDPRALAFLVAHQLGHVAAGHAGFWRRTATLGADLVPGLGAALSRAMEYTADNHAYAHVPEGAYAARITAGGGRLYTRINMGEMADRARTDRGFSLLLYHLLVRRPGNTRRMAALRDRTRRGRVFL
;
A
#
# COMPACT_ATOMS: atom_id res chain seq x y z
N MET A 1 -33.25 27.41 32.06
CA MET A 1 -32.14 28.11 31.35
C MET A 1 -31.32 27.05 30.67
N SER A 2 -31.58 26.85 29.39
CA SER A 2 -30.98 25.83 28.54
C SER A 2 -29.60 26.31 28.11
N GLY A 3 -28.56 25.50 28.29
CA GLY A 3 -27.20 25.78 27.81
C GLY A 3 -27.12 25.69 26.28
N PRO A 4 -26.26 26.48 25.65
CA PRO A 4 -26.18 26.55 24.21
C PRO A 4 -25.32 25.46 23.59
N GLY A 5 -25.91 24.86 22.56
CA GLY A 5 -25.24 24.59 21.32
C GLY A 5 -24.14 23.52 21.30
N ALA A 6 -24.55 22.25 21.12
CA ALA A 6 -23.71 21.31 20.42
C ALA A 6 -23.30 21.92 19.06
N ASP A 7 -21.99 21.94 18.80
CA ASP A 7 -21.36 22.42 17.59
C ASP A 7 -21.95 21.66 16.38
N GLN A 8 -22.95 22.27 15.73
CA GLN A 8 -23.51 21.78 14.48
C GLN A 8 -22.50 22.08 13.39
N ARG A 9 -21.51 21.19 13.23
CA ARG A 9 -20.77 21.15 11.97
C ARG A 9 -21.79 20.93 10.85
N PRO A 10 -21.73 21.74 9.78
CA PRO A 10 -22.69 21.59 8.70
C PRO A 10 -22.66 20.16 8.18
N ALA A 11 -23.78 19.46 8.31
CA ALA A 11 -23.98 18.18 7.67
C ALA A 11 -23.77 18.39 6.17
N LEU A 12 -22.66 17.83 5.66
CA LEU A 12 -22.43 17.79 4.23
C LEU A 12 -23.54 16.94 3.62
N PRO A 13 -24.12 17.31 2.45
CA PRO A 13 -25.25 16.61 1.88
C PRO A 13 -24.99 15.11 1.83
N GLY A 14 -25.84 14.33 2.49
CA GLY A 14 -25.75 12.90 2.61
C GLY A 14 -25.81 12.25 1.23
N TYR A 15 -24.74 11.57 0.85
CA TYR A 15 -24.77 10.63 -0.25
C TYR A 15 -25.29 9.28 0.28
N PRO A 16 -26.03 8.50 -0.51
CA PRO A 16 -26.40 7.13 -0.13
C PRO A 16 -25.12 6.32 0.08
N GLY A 17 -24.86 5.90 1.31
CA GLY A 17 -23.61 5.32 1.76
C GLY A 17 -22.71 6.42 2.35
N GLU A 18 -23.07 6.92 3.53
CA GLU A 18 -22.21 7.84 4.27
C GLU A 18 -20.79 7.24 4.37
N PRO A 19 -19.75 8.00 4.00
CA PRO A 19 -18.40 7.58 4.29
C PRO A 19 -18.29 7.44 5.80
N TYR A 20 -17.53 6.43 6.25
CA TYR A 20 -17.21 6.26 7.65
C TYR A 20 -16.70 7.58 8.21
N ALA A 21 -17.53 8.31 8.93
CA ALA A 21 -17.09 9.34 9.82
C ALA A 21 -16.63 8.59 11.07
N LEU A 22 -15.31 8.44 11.24
CA LEU A 22 -14.77 8.17 12.56
C LEU A 22 -15.08 9.43 13.38
N ASP A 23 -15.74 9.28 14.52
CA ASP A 23 -15.90 10.36 15.46
C ASP A 23 -14.51 10.84 15.89
N ALA A 24 -14.34 12.15 16.08
CA ALA A 24 -13.05 12.76 16.38
C ALA A 24 -12.42 12.24 17.70
N ASP A 25 -13.19 11.51 18.50
CA ASP A 25 -12.82 10.90 19.78
C ASP A 25 -12.52 9.39 19.65
N GLU A 26 -12.52 8.82 18.43
CA GLU A 26 -12.27 7.41 18.23
C GLU A 26 -10.79 7.09 18.44
N GLU A 27 -10.51 6.23 19.42
CA GLU A 27 -9.17 5.80 19.78
C GLU A 27 -8.47 5.16 18.58
N VAL A 28 -7.21 5.54 18.34
CA VAL A 28 -6.40 4.96 17.25
C VAL A 28 -6.34 3.44 17.44
N VAL A 29 -6.96 2.69 16.54
CA VAL A 29 -6.98 1.23 16.61
C VAL A 29 -5.64 0.68 16.13
N PRO A 30 -4.84 0.05 17.02
CA PRO A 30 -3.56 -0.52 16.62
C PRO A 30 -3.77 -1.75 15.73
N ALA A 31 -3.18 -1.74 14.56
CA ALA A 31 -3.17 -2.90 13.66
C ALA A 31 -1.85 -3.65 13.78
N PRO A 32 -1.85 -4.98 14.01
CA PRO A 32 -0.63 -5.74 14.18
C PRO A 32 0.15 -5.84 12.85
N ALA A 33 1.45 -5.56 12.91
CA ALA A 33 2.35 -5.85 11.81
C ALA A 33 2.48 -7.37 11.60
N HIS A 34 2.75 -7.79 10.36
CA HIS A 34 3.02 -9.20 10.08
C HIS A 34 4.32 -9.65 10.79
N PRO A 35 4.36 -10.79 11.50
CA PRO A 35 5.51 -11.19 12.32
C PRO A 35 6.83 -11.28 11.57
N TRP A 36 6.79 -11.65 10.29
CA TRP A 36 7.98 -11.71 9.43
C TRP A 36 8.43 -10.35 8.90
N GLU A 37 7.69 -9.28 9.13
CA GLU A 37 8.06 -7.97 8.56
C GLU A 37 9.34 -7.43 9.16
N ALA A 38 9.46 -7.38 10.49
CA ALA A 38 10.66 -6.88 11.16
C ALA A 38 11.91 -7.76 10.90
N PRO A 39 11.84 -9.10 11.04
CA PRO A 39 12.98 -9.96 10.70
C PRO A 39 13.44 -9.83 9.24
N LEU A 40 12.50 -9.83 8.29
CA LEU A 40 12.84 -9.66 6.87
C LEU A 40 13.39 -8.28 6.57
N LEU A 41 12.88 -7.23 7.23
CA LEU A 41 13.43 -5.88 7.10
C LEU A 41 14.90 -5.85 7.55
N ALA A 42 15.21 -6.43 8.70
CA ALA A 42 16.58 -6.49 9.21
C ALA A 42 17.52 -7.21 8.24
N VAL A 43 17.10 -8.37 7.70
CA VAL A 43 17.87 -9.11 6.70
C VAL A 43 18.05 -8.30 5.42
N CYS A 44 16.98 -7.66 4.91
CA CYS A 44 17.06 -6.84 3.69
C CYS A 44 17.99 -5.62 3.86
N VAL A 45 17.96 -4.98 5.02
CA VAL A 45 18.89 -3.88 5.34
C VAL A 45 20.31 -4.41 5.41
N GLY A 46 20.58 -5.51 6.11
CA GLY A 46 21.89 -6.13 6.18
C GLY A 46 22.47 -6.47 4.80
N VAL A 47 21.68 -7.11 3.94
CA VAL A 47 22.07 -7.41 2.54
C VAL A 47 22.37 -6.14 1.76
N THR A 48 21.54 -5.10 1.91
CA THR A 48 21.76 -3.82 1.23
C THR A 48 23.06 -3.16 1.67
N LEU A 49 23.37 -3.17 2.98
CA LEU A 49 24.61 -2.65 3.52
C LEU A 49 25.83 -3.44 3.02
N LEU A 50 25.75 -4.77 3.00
CA LEU A 50 26.82 -5.63 2.47
C LEU A 50 27.07 -5.35 0.98
N MET A 51 26.02 -5.21 0.19
CA MET A 51 26.15 -4.85 -1.24
C MET A 51 26.74 -3.45 -1.43
N ALA A 52 26.31 -2.48 -0.61
CA ALA A 52 26.89 -1.13 -0.65
C ALA A 52 28.38 -1.14 -0.27
N ALA A 53 28.76 -1.87 0.78
CA ALA A 53 30.16 -2.04 1.18
C ALA A 53 30.98 -2.75 0.10
N GLY A 54 30.43 -3.79 -0.52
CA GLY A 54 31.05 -4.48 -1.65
C GLY A 54 31.27 -3.56 -2.86
N LEU A 55 30.28 -2.70 -3.17
CA LEU A 55 30.41 -1.71 -4.24
C LEU A 55 31.51 -0.68 -3.92
N VAL A 56 31.52 -0.14 -2.70
CA VAL A 56 32.57 0.79 -2.24
C VAL A 56 33.96 0.14 -2.38
N HIS A 57 34.12 -1.08 -1.90
CA HIS A 57 35.36 -1.83 -1.97
C HIS A 57 35.77 -2.09 -3.42
N ALA A 58 34.88 -2.52 -4.28
CA ALA A 58 35.17 -2.79 -5.69
C ALA A 58 35.65 -1.52 -6.44
N VAL A 59 34.95 -0.39 -6.22
CA VAL A 59 35.37 0.89 -6.83
C VAL A 59 36.71 1.35 -6.30
N TRP A 60 36.94 1.24 -4.98
CA TRP A 60 38.23 1.59 -4.39
C TRP A 60 39.36 0.71 -4.94
N SER A 61 39.17 -0.59 -5.02
CA SER A 61 40.17 -1.54 -5.56
C SER A 61 40.49 -1.27 -7.04
N ALA A 62 39.51 -0.85 -7.82
CA ALA A 62 39.69 -0.55 -9.24
C ALA A 62 40.35 0.81 -9.50
N THR A 63 40.11 1.80 -8.64
CA THR A 63 40.52 3.19 -8.89
C THR A 63 41.61 3.69 -7.95
N GLY A 64 41.83 3.00 -6.80
CA GLY A 64 42.70 3.48 -5.71
C GLY A 64 42.21 4.75 -5.03
N SER A 65 41.00 5.21 -5.32
CA SER A 65 40.48 6.52 -4.91
C SER A 65 39.26 6.41 -4.03
N TRP A 66 39.32 6.93 -2.80
CA TRP A 66 38.18 7.05 -1.88
C TRP A 66 37.11 8.03 -2.38
N VAL A 67 37.50 9.01 -3.22
CA VAL A 67 36.56 9.95 -3.83
C VAL A 67 35.59 9.20 -4.74
N TRP A 68 36.10 8.35 -5.63
CA TRP A 68 35.23 7.53 -6.49
C TRP A 68 34.45 6.47 -5.73
N ALA A 69 35.09 5.86 -4.73
CA ALA A 69 34.41 4.87 -3.88
C ALA A 69 33.19 5.44 -3.13
N ALA A 70 33.22 6.71 -2.74
CA ALA A 70 32.10 7.41 -2.15
C ALA A 70 31.11 7.97 -3.20
N ALA A 71 31.62 8.50 -4.32
CA ALA A 71 30.82 9.16 -5.34
C ALA A 71 29.85 8.19 -6.05
N VAL A 72 30.29 6.95 -6.32
CA VAL A 72 29.45 5.98 -7.04
C VAL A 72 28.18 5.58 -6.26
N PRO A 73 28.24 5.15 -4.99
CA PRO A 73 27.03 4.90 -4.19
C PRO A 73 26.14 6.14 -4.02
N ALA A 74 26.76 7.32 -3.84
CA ALA A 74 26.01 8.58 -3.76
C ALA A 74 25.27 8.89 -5.08
N ALA A 75 25.90 8.65 -6.22
CA ALA A 75 25.25 8.79 -7.52
C ALA A 75 24.07 7.82 -7.70
N VAL A 76 24.23 6.55 -7.29
CA VAL A 76 23.13 5.57 -7.30
C VAL A 76 21.94 6.06 -6.46
N ALA A 77 22.19 6.55 -5.23
CA ALA A 77 21.17 7.09 -4.37
C ALA A 77 20.49 8.34 -4.97
N ALA A 78 21.27 9.23 -5.59
CA ALA A 78 20.79 10.43 -6.26
C ALA A 78 19.91 10.09 -7.48
N VAL A 79 20.32 9.12 -8.30
CA VAL A 79 19.54 8.64 -9.44
C VAL A 79 18.22 8.03 -8.95
N TYR A 80 18.26 7.18 -7.94
CA TYR A 80 17.06 6.60 -7.34
C TYR A 80 16.10 7.68 -6.83
N TRP A 81 16.61 8.71 -6.13
CA TRP A 81 15.81 9.83 -5.65
C TRP A 81 15.19 10.62 -6.80
N LYS A 82 15.94 10.90 -7.86
CA LYS A 82 15.46 11.58 -9.07
C LYS A 82 14.37 10.79 -9.78
N VAL A 83 14.57 9.48 -9.98
CA VAL A 83 13.56 8.60 -10.61
C VAL A 83 12.25 8.61 -9.82
N ARG A 84 12.32 8.51 -8.50
CA ARG A 84 11.12 8.61 -7.65
C ARG A 84 10.45 9.98 -7.75
N GLY A 85 11.24 11.06 -7.85
CA GLY A 85 10.73 12.40 -8.08
C GLY A 85 9.99 12.55 -9.41
N LEU A 86 10.54 11.99 -10.48
CA LEU A 86 9.90 11.98 -11.79
C LEU A 86 8.60 11.15 -11.79
N LEU A 87 8.59 10.00 -11.13
CA LEU A 87 7.37 9.18 -10.99
C LEU A 87 6.29 9.95 -10.21
N TYR A 88 6.65 10.68 -9.17
CA TYR A 88 5.71 11.53 -8.44
C TYR A 88 5.21 12.70 -9.30
N ALA A 89 6.11 13.39 -10.01
CA ALA A 89 5.75 14.47 -10.92
C ALA A 89 4.78 13.99 -12.02
N ARG A 90 5.05 12.80 -12.58
CA ARG A 90 4.16 12.16 -13.55
C ARG A 90 2.76 11.91 -12.99
N ARG A 91 2.67 11.42 -11.73
CA ARG A 91 1.36 11.21 -11.08
C ARG A 91 0.59 12.51 -10.93
N ARG A 92 1.27 13.60 -10.56
CA ARG A 92 0.66 14.92 -10.45
C ARG A 92 0.20 15.49 -11.80
N ALA A 93 0.94 15.22 -12.86
CA ALA A 93 0.65 15.75 -14.20
C ALA A 93 -0.43 14.95 -14.95
N GLU A 94 -0.44 13.61 -14.80
CA GLU A 94 -1.26 12.71 -15.63
C GLU A 94 -2.46 12.11 -14.91
N SER A 95 -2.59 12.30 -13.57
CA SER A 95 -3.68 11.69 -12.79
C SER A 95 -4.63 12.73 -12.22
N VAL A 96 -5.88 12.33 -12.03
CA VAL A 96 -6.91 13.18 -11.44
C VAL A 96 -6.67 13.27 -9.94
N LYS A 97 -6.45 14.47 -9.39
CA LYS A 97 -6.26 14.66 -7.96
C LYS A 97 -7.60 14.65 -7.22
N ILE A 98 -7.70 13.87 -6.14
CA ILE A 98 -8.85 13.91 -5.23
C ILE A 98 -8.70 15.11 -4.29
N SER A 99 -9.76 15.89 -4.16
CA SER A 99 -9.83 17.11 -3.35
C SER A 99 -11.24 17.32 -2.81
N PRO A 100 -11.44 18.29 -1.88
CA PRO A 100 -12.80 18.60 -1.38
C PRO A 100 -13.81 19.00 -2.47
N THR A 101 -13.32 19.52 -3.60
CA THR A 101 -14.16 19.95 -4.75
C THR A 101 -14.17 18.92 -5.87
N GLN A 102 -13.33 17.89 -5.82
CA GLN A 102 -13.20 16.86 -6.82
C GLN A 102 -13.19 15.48 -6.17
N PHE A 103 -14.28 14.73 -6.29
CA PHE A 103 -14.58 13.49 -5.56
C PHE A 103 -14.66 13.70 -4.04
N PRO A 104 -15.54 14.59 -3.55
CA PRO A 104 -15.61 14.97 -2.14
C PRO A 104 -15.88 13.78 -1.20
N GLU A 105 -16.64 12.78 -1.62
CA GLU A 105 -16.92 11.57 -0.87
C GLU A 105 -15.65 10.73 -0.63
N VAL A 106 -14.81 10.58 -1.66
CA VAL A 106 -13.53 9.84 -1.56
C VAL A 106 -12.55 10.63 -0.69
N TYR A 107 -12.51 11.96 -0.86
CA TYR A 107 -11.67 12.83 -0.04
C TYR A 107 -11.99 12.70 1.46
N ARG A 108 -13.27 12.74 1.82
CA ARG A 108 -13.71 12.58 3.21
C ARG A 108 -13.33 11.22 3.78
N THR A 109 -13.54 10.14 3.02
CA THR A 109 -13.13 8.78 3.41
C THR A 109 -11.61 8.72 3.70
N VAL A 110 -10.80 9.34 2.85
CA VAL A 110 -9.34 9.39 3.05
C VAL A 110 -8.97 10.16 4.32
N VAL A 111 -9.56 11.33 4.54
CA VAL A 111 -9.28 12.18 5.72
C VAL A 111 -9.65 11.46 7.00
N SER A 112 -10.86 10.89 7.06
CA SER A 112 -11.37 10.17 8.23
C SER A 112 -10.47 8.96 8.57
N LEU A 113 -10.19 8.10 7.59
CA LEU A 113 -9.34 6.93 7.80
C LEU A 113 -7.90 7.31 8.15
N ALA A 114 -7.36 8.38 7.57
CA ALA A 114 -6.01 8.86 7.91
C ALA A 114 -5.95 9.35 9.37
N ALA A 115 -6.98 10.03 9.83
CA ALA A 115 -7.10 10.48 11.23
C ALA A 115 -7.21 9.27 12.18
N GLY A 116 -8.10 8.30 11.90
CA GLY A 116 -8.27 7.09 12.70
C GLY A 116 -7.01 6.21 12.76
N MET A 117 -6.15 6.27 11.75
CA MET A 117 -4.83 5.63 11.76
C MET A 117 -3.72 6.46 12.43
N GLY A 118 -4.05 7.63 13.01
CA GLY A 118 -3.09 8.51 13.68
C GLY A 118 -2.08 9.17 12.74
N LEU A 119 -2.40 9.32 11.46
CA LEU A 119 -1.51 10.01 10.52
C LEU A 119 -1.52 11.51 10.78
N SER A 120 -0.33 12.10 11.00
CA SER A 120 -0.16 13.53 11.24
C SER A 120 -0.53 14.41 10.05
N ARG A 121 -0.60 13.84 8.85
CA ARG A 121 -0.97 14.53 7.59
C ARG A 121 -1.70 13.58 6.66
N THR A 122 -2.80 14.04 6.11
CA THR A 122 -3.52 13.32 5.04
C THR A 122 -2.64 13.24 3.79
N PRO A 123 -2.38 12.05 3.23
CA PRO A 123 -1.65 11.91 1.98
C PRO A 123 -2.39 12.53 0.80
N GLU A 124 -1.65 12.97 -0.22
CA GLU A 124 -2.27 13.33 -1.50
C GLU A 124 -2.82 12.08 -2.17
N VAL A 125 -3.99 12.18 -2.80
CA VAL A 125 -4.64 11.04 -3.47
C VAL A 125 -4.90 11.37 -4.93
N TYR A 126 -4.57 10.43 -5.78
CA TYR A 126 -4.74 10.54 -7.23
C TYR A 126 -5.51 9.34 -7.76
N VAL A 127 -6.40 9.57 -8.71
CA VAL A 127 -7.04 8.51 -9.51
C VAL A 127 -6.31 8.41 -10.83
N ARG A 128 -5.89 7.21 -11.17
CA ARG A 128 -5.29 6.91 -12.46
C ARG A 128 -6.31 6.20 -13.34
N VAL A 129 -6.55 6.76 -14.51
CA VAL A 129 -7.45 6.20 -15.52
C VAL A 129 -6.64 5.34 -16.49
N GLY A 130 -7.10 4.12 -16.73
CA GLY A 130 -6.48 3.18 -17.64
C GLY A 130 -5.11 2.66 -17.18
N GLY A 131 -4.46 1.89 -18.04
CA GLY A 131 -3.11 1.34 -17.82
C GLY A 131 -3.09 -0.16 -17.52
N ARG A 132 -1.91 -0.77 -17.76
CA ARG A 132 -1.69 -2.23 -17.55
C ARG A 132 -1.74 -2.65 -16.08
N HIS A 133 -1.47 -1.72 -15.17
CA HIS A 133 -1.50 -1.98 -13.72
C HIS A 133 -2.72 -1.29 -13.12
N ARG A 134 -3.78 -2.06 -12.96
CA ARG A 134 -5.08 -1.63 -12.40
C ARG A 134 -5.10 -1.55 -10.87
N GLU A 135 -3.96 -1.68 -10.25
CA GLU A 135 -3.87 -1.76 -8.78
C GLU A 135 -3.73 -0.38 -8.15
N THR A 136 -4.31 -0.24 -6.97
CA THR A 136 -4.05 0.87 -6.06
C THR A 136 -2.62 0.77 -5.52
N ASP A 137 -1.97 1.89 -5.27
CA ASP A 137 -0.58 1.93 -4.78
C ASP A 137 -0.36 3.07 -3.80
N ALA A 138 0.52 2.86 -2.81
CA ALA A 138 1.00 3.88 -1.89
C ALA A 138 2.49 4.14 -2.13
N ALA A 139 2.83 5.39 -2.32
CA ALA A 139 4.20 5.78 -2.59
C ALA A 139 4.57 7.09 -1.87
N GLY A 140 5.84 7.48 -1.96
CA GLY A 140 6.32 8.72 -1.38
C GLY A 140 7.56 9.24 -2.08
N HIS A 141 7.72 10.56 -2.04
CA HIS A 141 8.91 11.25 -2.48
C HIS A 141 9.28 12.32 -1.46
N GLY A 142 10.52 12.30 -0.96
CA GLY A 142 10.94 13.14 0.16
C GLY A 142 10.05 12.87 1.39
N LEU A 143 9.48 13.92 1.95
CA LEU A 143 8.55 13.83 3.08
C LEU A 143 7.08 13.66 2.66
N ARG A 144 6.78 13.77 1.37
CA ARG A 144 5.42 13.64 0.86
C ARG A 144 5.05 12.19 0.67
N ARG A 145 3.82 11.85 1.05
CA ARG A 145 3.19 10.54 0.81
C ARG A 145 1.99 10.75 -0.08
N TYR A 146 1.76 9.83 -0.99
CA TYR A 146 0.60 9.89 -1.88
C TYR A 146 0.07 8.49 -2.17
N LEU A 147 -1.23 8.44 -2.43
CA LEU A 147 -1.95 7.24 -2.84
C LEU A 147 -2.33 7.37 -4.31
N VAL A 148 -2.33 6.25 -5.01
CA VAL A 148 -2.87 6.15 -6.37
C VAL A 148 -4.00 5.14 -6.35
N LEU A 149 -5.21 5.58 -6.61
CA LEU A 149 -6.38 4.72 -6.73
C LEU A 149 -6.60 4.31 -8.18
N SER A 150 -7.14 3.12 -8.38
CA SER A 150 -7.55 2.65 -9.70
C SER A 150 -8.92 3.20 -10.07
N ASP A 151 -9.14 3.51 -11.35
CA ASP A 151 -10.44 3.82 -11.93
C ASP A 151 -11.45 2.67 -11.83
N GLU A 152 -11.01 1.44 -11.60
CA GLU A 152 -11.88 0.27 -11.34
C GLU A 152 -12.79 0.45 -10.10
N LEU A 153 -12.45 1.38 -9.21
CA LEU A 153 -13.26 1.73 -8.03
C LEU A 153 -14.47 2.60 -8.38
N PHE A 154 -14.52 3.11 -9.60
CA PHE A 154 -15.58 3.97 -10.07
C PHE A 154 -16.44 3.27 -11.13
N GLY A 155 -17.72 3.62 -11.16
CA GLY A 155 -18.65 3.21 -12.21
C GLY A 155 -18.44 3.99 -13.53
N PRO A 156 -19.12 3.59 -14.59
CA PRO A 156 -19.09 4.31 -15.86
C PRO A 156 -19.62 5.75 -15.76
N ASP A 157 -20.44 6.01 -14.75
CA ASP A 157 -21.00 7.30 -14.39
C ASP A 157 -20.08 8.18 -13.55
N GLY A 158 -18.85 7.71 -13.26
CA GLY A 158 -17.87 8.39 -12.42
C GLY A 158 -18.16 8.34 -10.92
N ARG A 159 -19.25 7.69 -10.50
CA ARG A 159 -19.56 7.50 -9.07
C ARG A 159 -18.77 6.35 -8.47
N VAL A 160 -18.54 6.41 -7.16
CA VAL A 160 -17.95 5.30 -6.43
C VAL A 160 -18.81 4.05 -6.61
N ARG A 161 -18.22 2.97 -7.12
CA ARG A 161 -18.90 1.71 -7.41
C ARG A 161 -19.41 1.02 -6.15
N ASP A 162 -18.59 1.00 -5.13
CA ASP A 162 -18.87 0.37 -3.85
C ASP A 162 -18.10 1.14 -2.74
N PRO A 163 -18.80 1.95 -1.94
CA PRO A 163 -18.17 2.78 -0.91
C PRO A 163 -17.41 2.00 0.15
N ARG A 164 -17.90 0.80 0.57
CA ARG A 164 -17.22 -0.03 1.56
C ARG A 164 -15.95 -0.66 1.00
N ALA A 165 -16.04 -1.14 -0.23
CA ALA A 165 -14.86 -1.67 -0.92
C ALA A 165 -13.80 -0.58 -1.17
N LEU A 166 -14.23 0.63 -1.55
CA LEU A 166 -13.33 1.79 -1.67
C LEU A 166 -12.69 2.10 -0.32
N ALA A 167 -13.46 2.21 0.76
CA ALA A 167 -12.94 2.49 2.09
C ALA A 167 -11.89 1.46 2.52
N PHE A 168 -12.12 0.17 2.31
CA PHE A 168 -11.17 -0.88 2.61
C PHE A 168 -9.86 -0.74 1.80
N LEU A 169 -9.95 -0.48 0.49
CA LEU A 169 -8.76 -0.32 -0.36
C LEU A 169 -8.01 0.97 -0.03
N VAL A 170 -8.70 2.05 0.33
CA VAL A 170 -8.10 3.28 0.86
C VAL A 170 -7.40 2.99 2.19
N ALA A 171 -8.06 2.31 3.12
CA ALA A 171 -7.50 1.92 4.41
C ALA A 171 -6.25 1.03 4.24
N HIS A 172 -6.25 0.10 3.29
CA HIS A 172 -5.08 -0.69 2.95
C HIS A 172 -3.89 0.19 2.49
N GLN A 173 -4.14 1.16 1.61
CA GLN A 173 -3.08 2.06 1.15
C GLN A 173 -2.59 3.00 2.26
N LEU A 174 -3.49 3.49 3.09
CA LEU A 174 -3.15 4.27 4.28
C LEU A 174 -2.37 3.42 5.29
N GLY A 175 -2.67 2.14 5.42
CA GLY A 175 -1.91 1.17 6.21
C GLY A 175 -0.44 1.09 5.78
N HIS A 176 -0.16 1.10 4.47
CA HIS A 176 1.21 1.22 3.99
C HIS A 176 1.89 2.53 4.39
N VAL A 177 1.15 3.63 4.47
CA VAL A 177 1.69 4.92 4.90
C VAL A 177 1.94 4.90 6.41
N ALA A 178 0.98 4.42 7.20
CA ALA A 178 1.06 4.33 8.66
C ALA A 178 2.22 3.43 9.12
N ALA A 179 2.40 2.27 8.48
CA ALA A 179 3.51 1.35 8.74
C ALA A 179 4.85 1.82 8.14
N GLY A 180 4.91 2.99 7.47
CA GLY A 180 6.14 3.56 6.92
C GLY A 180 6.65 2.88 5.65
N HIS A 181 5.89 1.99 5.00
CA HIS A 181 6.32 1.24 3.81
C HIS A 181 6.64 2.12 2.61
N ALA A 182 5.94 3.25 2.48
CA ALA A 182 6.12 4.23 1.40
C ALA A 182 7.33 5.16 1.61
N GLY A 183 8.00 5.08 2.77
CA GLY A 183 9.11 5.95 3.15
C GLY A 183 10.33 5.83 2.23
N PHE A 184 10.97 6.96 1.92
CA PHE A 184 12.19 6.99 1.11
C PHE A 184 13.31 6.17 1.76
N TRP A 185 13.58 6.40 3.04
CA TRP A 185 14.69 5.75 3.76
C TRP A 185 14.51 4.24 3.85
N ARG A 186 13.28 3.78 4.16
CA ARG A 186 12.98 2.34 4.19
C ARG A 186 13.22 1.69 2.83
N ARG A 187 12.75 2.32 1.75
CA ARG A 187 12.94 1.81 0.39
C ARG A 187 14.41 1.81 -0.03
N THR A 188 15.16 2.83 0.33
CA THR A 188 16.60 2.90 0.03
C THR A 188 17.37 1.86 0.84
N ALA A 189 17.04 1.69 2.12
CA ALA A 189 17.70 0.72 3.00
C ALA A 189 17.44 -0.75 2.61
N THR A 190 16.45 -1.03 1.77
CA THR A 190 16.13 -2.38 1.29
C THR A 190 16.43 -2.58 -0.20
N LEU A 191 17.04 -1.60 -0.88
CA LEU A 191 17.21 -1.60 -2.33
C LEU A 191 18.07 -2.78 -2.82
N GLY A 192 19.15 -3.11 -2.09
CA GLY A 192 20.03 -4.24 -2.43
C GLY A 192 19.34 -5.59 -2.33
N ALA A 193 18.40 -5.74 -1.40
CA ALA A 193 17.65 -6.98 -1.26
C ALA A 193 16.72 -7.26 -2.47
N ASP A 194 16.39 -6.26 -3.26
CA ASP A 194 15.61 -6.43 -4.49
C ASP A 194 16.41 -7.14 -5.60
N LEU A 195 17.75 -7.16 -5.49
CA LEU A 195 18.63 -7.89 -6.38
C LEU A 195 18.76 -9.38 -6.01
N VAL A 196 18.35 -9.75 -4.80
CA VAL A 196 18.32 -11.14 -4.34
C VAL A 196 16.96 -11.75 -4.65
N PRO A 197 16.88 -12.77 -5.52
CA PRO A 197 15.61 -13.38 -5.90
C PRO A 197 14.80 -13.83 -4.67
N GLY A 198 13.56 -13.37 -4.58
CA GLY A 198 12.64 -13.76 -3.51
C GLY A 198 12.78 -12.99 -2.20
N LEU A 199 13.95 -12.41 -1.85
CA LEU A 199 14.16 -11.76 -0.56
C LEU A 199 13.35 -10.45 -0.44
N GLY A 200 13.59 -9.48 -1.33
CA GLY A 200 12.80 -8.24 -1.36
C GLY A 200 11.31 -8.50 -1.60
N ALA A 201 11.00 -9.54 -2.37
CA ALA A 201 9.62 -9.96 -2.60
C ALA A 201 8.97 -10.51 -1.31
N ALA A 202 9.69 -11.29 -0.49
CA ALA A 202 9.18 -11.78 0.80
C ALA A 202 8.85 -10.65 1.76
N LEU A 203 9.75 -9.66 1.90
CA LEU A 203 9.49 -8.45 2.68
C LEU A 203 8.26 -7.70 2.15
N SER A 204 8.15 -7.53 0.83
CA SER A 204 7.01 -6.86 0.21
C SER A 204 5.69 -7.57 0.53
N ARG A 205 5.66 -8.91 0.50
CA ARG A 205 4.47 -9.70 0.89
C ARG A 205 4.10 -9.54 2.36
N ALA A 206 5.08 -9.49 3.26
CA ALA A 206 4.81 -9.22 4.67
C ALA A 206 4.17 -7.83 4.87
N MET A 207 4.69 -6.81 4.18
CA MET A 207 4.13 -5.46 4.18
C MET A 207 2.69 -5.39 3.64
N GLU A 208 2.36 -6.19 2.61
CA GLU A 208 0.98 -6.26 2.08
C GLU A 208 0.02 -6.84 3.13
N TYR A 209 0.42 -7.89 3.87
CA TYR A 209 -0.41 -8.43 4.96
C TYR A 209 -0.53 -7.46 6.15
N THR A 210 0.51 -6.70 6.46
CA THR A 210 0.41 -5.61 7.46
C THR A 210 -0.60 -4.57 7.02
N ALA A 211 -0.57 -4.15 5.76
CA ALA A 211 -1.54 -3.20 5.21
C ALA A 211 -2.98 -3.78 5.21
N ASP A 212 -3.15 -5.07 4.92
CA ASP A 212 -4.44 -5.75 5.06
C ASP A 212 -4.93 -5.80 6.52
N ASN A 213 -4.01 -5.91 7.49
CA ASN A 213 -4.37 -5.84 8.91
C ASN A 213 -4.89 -4.45 9.29
N HIS A 214 -4.23 -3.39 8.81
CA HIS A 214 -4.72 -2.02 8.99
C HIS A 214 -6.10 -1.83 8.36
N ALA A 215 -6.29 -2.27 7.12
CA ALA A 215 -7.57 -2.17 6.45
C ALA A 215 -8.68 -2.91 7.21
N TYR A 216 -8.40 -4.12 7.66
CA TYR A 216 -9.37 -4.93 8.40
C TYR A 216 -9.69 -4.37 9.78
N ALA A 217 -8.73 -3.76 10.46
CA ALA A 217 -8.96 -3.13 11.76
C ALA A 217 -9.93 -1.94 11.68
N HIS A 218 -9.89 -1.18 10.58
CA HIS A 218 -10.69 0.03 10.42
C HIS A 218 -11.96 -0.17 9.58
N VAL A 219 -11.98 -1.15 8.66
CA VAL A 219 -13.08 -1.37 7.72
C VAL A 219 -13.29 -2.88 7.50
N PRO A 220 -13.58 -3.68 8.55
CA PRO A 220 -13.66 -5.14 8.43
C PRO A 220 -14.72 -5.61 7.43
N GLU A 221 -15.85 -4.91 7.33
CA GLU A 221 -16.95 -5.22 6.43
C GLU A 221 -16.60 -4.98 4.95
N GLY A 222 -15.54 -4.23 4.67
CA GLY A 222 -15.00 -4.00 3.33
C GLY A 222 -14.01 -5.07 2.84
N ALA A 223 -13.67 -6.08 3.64
CA ALA A 223 -12.65 -7.08 3.31
C ALA A 223 -12.90 -7.84 1.99
N TYR A 224 -14.15 -7.93 1.54
CA TYR A 224 -14.49 -8.48 0.23
C TYR A 224 -13.97 -7.65 -0.96
N ALA A 225 -13.46 -6.43 -0.72
CA ALA A 225 -12.82 -5.58 -1.73
C ALA A 225 -11.62 -6.26 -2.41
N ALA A 226 -11.02 -7.28 -1.79
CA ALA A 226 -10.03 -8.15 -2.43
C ALA A 226 -10.52 -8.76 -3.76
N ARG A 227 -11.85 -8.87 -3.97
CA ARG A 227 -12.44 -9.28 -5.25
C ARG A 227 -12.17 -8.27 -6.36
N ILE A 228 -12.11 -6.96 -6.05
CA ILE A 228 -11.82 -5.91 -7.04
C ILE A 228 -10.38 -6.05 -7.52
N THR A 229 -9.42 -6.36 -6.64
CA THR A 229 -8.03 -6.60 -7.04
C THR A 229 -7.87 -7.85 -7.91
N ALA A 230 -8.75 -8.85 -7.74
CA ALA A 230 -8.71 -10.08 -8.52
C ALA A 230 -9.43 -9.98 -9.87
N GLY A 231 -10.60 -9.35 -9.92
CA GLY A 231 -11.48 -9.34 -11.10
C GLY A 231 -11.74 -7.96 -11.71
N GLY A 232 -11.16 -6.92 -11.12
CA GLY A 232 -11.47 -5.54 -11.48
C GLY A 232 -12.91 -5.16 -11.19
N GLY A 233 -13.27 -3.91 -11.46
CA GLY A 233 -14.60 -3.39 -11.20
C GLY A 233 -15.72 -4.04 -12.02
N ARG A 234 -15.39 -4.81 -13.06
CA ARG A 234 -16.39 -5.49 -13.90
C ARG A 234 -16.82 -6.85 -13.39
N LEU A 235 -15.89 -7.62 -12.79
CA LEU A 235 -16.12 -9.03 -12.43
C LEU A 235 -16.22 -9.27 -10.92
N TYR A 236 -15.91 -8.27 -10.08
CA TYR A 236 -15.78 -8.48 -8.64
C TYR A 236 -17.05 -9.07 -7.97
N THR A 237 -18.23 -8.71 -8.46
CA THR A 237 -19.50 -9.24 -7.95
C THR A 237 -19.71 -10.72 -8.27
N ARG A 238 -19.01 -11.26 -9.28
CA ARG A 238 -19.08 -12.67 -9.69
C ARG A 238 -18.04 -13.54 -9.01
N ILE A 239 -17.08 -12.97 -8.29
CA ILE A 239 -16.01 -13.72 -7.65
C ILE A 239 -16.48 -14.29 -6.33
N ASN A 240 -16.39 -15.61 -6.19
CA ASN A 240 -16.58 -16.32 -4.95
C ASN A 240 -15.28 -16.27 -4.13
N MET A 241 -15.26 -15.46 -3.07
CA MET A 241 -14.10 -15.28 -2.20
C MET A 241 -13.73 -16.60 -1.46
N GLY A 242 -14.71 -17.41 -1.12
CA GLY A 242 -14.51 -18.72 -0.48
C GLY A 242 -13.73 -19.67 -1.39
N GLU A 243 -14.19 -19.84 -2.63
CA GLU A 243 -13.54 -20.67 -3.64
C GLU A 243 -12.11 -20.20 -3.93
N MET A 244 -11.92 -18.90 -4.11
CA MET A 244 -10.59 -18.30 -4.30
C MET A 244 -9.67 -18.58 -3.10
N ALA A 245 -10.18 -18.49 -1.88
CA ALA A 245 -9.42 -18.79 -0.67
C ALA A 245 -9.07 -20.28 -0.55
N ASP A 246 -9.98 -21.17 -0.95
CA ASP A 246 -9.72 -22.63 -0.93
C ASP A 246 -8.66 -23.04 -1.93
N ARG A 247 -8.61 -22.39 -3.10
CA ARG A 247 -7.54 -22.58 -4.08
C ARG A 247 -6.15 -22.27 -3.52
N ALA A 248 -6.01 -21.42 -2.53
CA ALA A 248 -4.71 -21.21 -1.86
C ALA A 248 -4.14 -22.48 -1.18
N ARG A 249 -4.97 -23.49 -0.95
CA ARG A 249 -4.58 -24.80 -0.36
C ARG A 249 -4.47 -25.90 -1.41
N THR A 250 -5.30 -25.85 -2.44
CA THR A 250 -5.43 -26.90 -3.46
C THR A 250 -4.50 -26.71 -4.64
N ASP A 251 -4.29 -25.45 -5.07
CA ASP A 251 -3.43 -25.16 -6.20
C ASP A 251 -1.96 -25.42 -5.84
N ARG A 252 -1.32 -26.33 -6.58
CA ARG A 252 0.06 -26.75 -6.38
C ARG A 252 0.80 -26.83 -7.71
N GLY A 253 2.12 -26.82 -7.65
CA GLY A 253 2.98 -26.98 -8.83
C GLY A 253 4.26 -26.14 -8.72
N PHE A 254 5.32 -26.61 -9.37
CA PHE A 254 6.64 -25.94 -9.33
C PHE A 254 6.57 -24.50 -9.86
N SER A 255 5.92 -24.27 -10.99
CA SER A 255 5.79 -22.93 -11.57
C SER A 255 5.02 -21.98 -10.68
N LEU A 256 3.98 -22.47 -9.99
CA LEU A 256 3.21 -21.67 -9.03
C LEU A 256 4.05 -21.34 -7.78
N LEU A 257 4.85 -22.29 -7.32
CA LEU A 257 5.79 -22.12 -6.22
C LEU A 257 6.83 -21.04 -6.57
N LEU A 258 7.45 -21.14 -7.75
CA LEU A 258 8.41 -20.16 -8.26
C LEU A 258 7.77 -18.77 -8.42
N TYR A 259 6.57 -18.70 -8.96
CA TYR A 259 5.79 -17.46 -9.04
C TYR A 259 5.60 -16.84 -7.66
N HIS A 260 5.15 -17.61 -6.66
CA HIS A 260 4.96 -17.12 -5.30
C HIS A 260 6.26 -16.71 -4.61
N LEU A 261 7.39 -17.32 -4.96
CA LEU A 261 8.70 -16.90 -4.45
C LEU A 261 9.09 -15.51 -4.98
N LEU A 262 8.89 -15.26 -6.26
CA LEU A 262 9.40 -14.09 -6.95
C LEU A 262 8.45 -12.88 -6.92
N VAL A 263 7.12 -13.11 -6.81
CA VAL A 263 6.13 -12.04 -6.85
C VAL A 263 6.15 -11.21 -5.56
N ARG A 264 6.12 -9.89 -5.71
CA ARG A 264 6.15 -8.93 -4.59
C ARG A 264 4.85 -8.86 -3.80
N ARG A 265 3.71 -9.08 -4.45
CA ARG A 265 2.39 -9.07 -3.81
C ARG A 265 1.89 -10.49 -3.61
N PRO A 266 1.23 -10.79 -2.48
CA PRO A 266 0.60 -12.10 -2.32
C PRO A 266 -0.41 -12.33 -3.44
N GLY A 267 -0.43 -13.53 -4.02
CA GLY A 267 -1.47 -13.88 -4.98
C GLY A 267 -2.87 -13.70 -4.39
N ASN A 268 -3.84 -13.34 -5.22
CA ASN A 268 -5.21 -13.05 -4.77
C ASN A 268 -5.83 -14.20 -3.96
N THR A 269 -5.53 -15.45 -4.30
CA THR A 269 -5.98 -16.63 -3.55
C THR A 269 -5.46 -16.62 -2.11
N ARG A 270 -4.15 -16.36 -1.93
CA ARG A 270 -3.51 -16.29 -0.60
C ARG A 270 -3.99 -15.10 0.22
N ARG A 271 -4.20 -13.96 -0.42
CA ARG A 271 -4.72 -12.76 0.22
C ARG A 271 -6.15 -12.96 0.71
N MET A 272 -7.02 -13.51 -0.15
CA MET A 272 -8.40 -13.84 0.24
C MET A 272 -8.48 -14.90 1.34
N ALA A 273 -7.57 -15.90 1.33
CA ALA A 273 -7.50 -16.87 2.41
C ALA A 273 -7.13 -16.22 3.76
N ALA A 274 -6.18 -15.28 3.78
CA ALA A 274 -5.80 -14.55 4.99
C ALA A 274 -6.90 -13.59 5.49
N LEU A 275 -7.64 -12.96 4.58
CA LEU A 275 -8.75 -12.07 4.93
C LEU A 275 -9.98 -12.86 5.42
N ARG A 276 -10.22 -14.08 4.91
CA ARG A 276 -11.32 -14.95 5.34
C ARG A 276 -11.08 -15.57 6.71
N ASP A 277 -9.86 -15.96 7.00
CA ASP A 277 -9.48 -16.63 8.24
C ASP A 277 -8.38 -15.80 8.94
N ARG A 278 -8.80 -14.91 9.82
CA ARG A 278 -7.92 -13.97 10.52
C ARG A 278 -7.03 -14.63 11.57
N THR A 279 -7.26 -15.90 11.93
CA THR A 279 -6.34 -16.67 12.76
C THR A 279 -5.05 -17.01 12.02
N ARG A 280 -5.07 -16.93 10.69
CA ARG A 280 -3.93 -17.20 9.80
C ARG A 280 -3.25 -15.91 9.38
N ARG A 281 -1.96 -15.83 9.65
CA ARG A 281 -1.15 -14.63 9.43
C ARG A 281 -0.73 -14.40 7.97
N GLY A 282 -1.31 -15.11 6.99
CA GLY A 282 -0.86 -15.02 5.60
C GLY A 282 0.50 -15.71 5.34
N ARG A 283 0.71 -16.25 4.14
CA ARG A 283 1.96 -16.95 3.78
C ARG A 283 2.91 -15.99 3.08
N VAL A 284 3.99 -15.63 3.75
CA VAL A 284 5.07 -14.79 3.19
C VAL A 284 6.02 -15.63 2.34
N PHE A 285 6.29 -16.83 2.79
CA PHE A 285 7.07 -17.84 2.06
C PHE A 285 6.14 -18.78 1.29
N LEU A 286 6.65 -19.91 0.89
CA LEU A 286 5.99 -20.93 0.06
C LEU A 286 4.84 -21.65 0.75
#